data_8d43898e4e36c0ecd0ef4608da2f5281
#
_entry.id   8d43898e4e36c0ecd0ef4608da2f5281
#
_cell.length_a   1.000
_cell.length_b   1.000
_cell.length_c   1.000
_cell.angle_alpha   90.00
_cell.angle_beta   90.00
_cell.angle_gamma   90.00
#
_symmetry.space_group_name_H-M   'P 1'
#
loop_
_entity.id
_entity.type
_entity.pdbx_description
1 polymer ?
#
loop_
_entity_poly.entity_id
_entity_poly.type
_entity_poly.pdbx_seq_one_letter_code
_entity_poly.pdbx_strand_id
1 'polypeptide(L)'
;MRVELFSPTRYIREENEKVYTGGSTDCMKGFPHIRKAHCMYGWDWGPRLPDAGIFREVSVLSGKKARLEQIYITQNWTEQKDEVIVHYDVTIEDFVTETEDGAQYELQIALYDEKGSLVAKKTSKEGDGWDAITVENPKRWWPHGYGEQPLYRAEVR
;
A
#
# COMPACT_ATOMS: atom_id res chain seq x y z
N MET A 1 -25.98 -1.07 3.09
CA MET A 1 -24.75 -1.62 3.71
C MET A 1 -25.04 -1.85 5.19
N ARG A 2 -24.61 -2.98 5.75
CA ARG A 2 -24.69 -3.29 7.20
C ARG A 2 -23.27 -3.56 7.68
N VAL A 3 -22.91 -3.00 8.82
CA VAL A 3 -21.59 -3.21 9.46
C VAL A 3 -21.86 -3.80 10.85
N GLU A 4 -21.19 -4.89 11.16
CA GLU A 4 -21.22 -5.51 12.48
C GLU A 4 -19.82 -5.47 13.09
N LEU A 5 -19.73 -4.96 14.31
CA LEU A 5 -18.47 -4.89 15.04
C LEU A 5 -18.47 -5.95 16.13
N PHE A 6 -17.54 -6.88 16.04
CA PHE A 6 -17.38 -7.94 17.03
C PHE A 6 -16.39 -7.51 18.11
N SER A 7 -16.58 -7.99 19.33
CA SER A 7 -15.67 -7.72 20.44
C SER A 7 -14.28 -8.30 20.15
N PRO A 8 -13.24 -7.48 20.03
CA PRO A 8 -11.89 -7.98 19.81
C PRO A 8 -11.36 -8.81 20.99
N THR A 9 -11.76 -8.46 22.22
CA THR A 9 -11.34 -9.19 23.43
C THR A 9 -11.97 -10.58 23.51
N ARG A 10 -13.21 -10.73 23.07
CA ARG A 10 -13.86 -12.04 22.98
C ARG A 10 -13.20 -12.90 21.92
N TYR A 11 -12.97 -12.33 20.75
CA TYR A 11 -12.32 -13.02 19.64
C TYR A 11 -10.94 -13.58 20.01
N ILE A 12 -10.06 -12.74 20.55
CA ILE A 12 -8.70 -13.20 20.91
C ILE A 12 -8.70 -14.28 21.99
N ARG A 13 -9.66 -14.22 22.93
CA ARG A 13 -9.80 -15.25 23.97
C ARG A 13 -10.22 -16.59 23.35
N GLU A 14 -11.26 -16.59 22.51
CA GLU A 14 -11.80 -17.79 21.86
C GLU A 14 -10.75 -18.44 20.95
N GLU A 15 -9.97 -17.64 20.21
CA GLU A 15 -8.89 -18.17 19.36
C GLU A 15 -7.71 -18.71 20.19
N ASN A 16 -7.37 -18.06 21.29
CA ASN A 16 -6.30 -18.51 22.16
C ASN A 16 -6.63 -19.81 22.93
N GLU A 17 -7.91 -20.10 23.12
CA GLU A 17 -8.39 -21.40 23.64
C GLU A 17 -8.16 -22.53 22.64
N LYS A 18 -8.26 -22.25 21.33
CA LYS A 18 -8.01 -23.23 20.27
C LYS A 18 -6.51 -23.44 20.04
N VAL A 19 -5.76 -22.34 19.96
CA VAL A 19 -4.33 -22.35 19.72
C VAL A 19 -3.67 -21.32 20.63
N TYR A 20 -2.88 -21.79 21.59
CA TYR A 20 -2.17 -20.89 22.47
C TYR A 20 -1.12 -20.09 21.73
N THR A 21 -1.12 -18.77 21.93
CA THR A 21 -0.08 -17.87 21.45
C THR A 21 0.66 -17.24 22.64
N GLY A 22 1.97 -17.24 22.57
CA GLY A 22 2.80 -16.50 23.51
C GLY A 22 2.62 -14.98 23.37
N GLY A 23 3.14 -14.23 24.32
CA GLY A 23 3.13 -12.77 24.30
C GLY A 23 3.67 -12.18 25.58
N SER A 24 3.67 -10.84 25.69
CA SER A 24 4.03 -10.14 26.91
C SER A 24 3.00 -10.39 28.02
N THR A 25 3.47 -10.50 29.26
CA THR A 25 2.61 -10.60 30.46
C THR A 25 1.81 -9.31 30.70
N ASP A 26 2.26 -8.21 30.14
CA ASP A 26 1.59 -6.90 30.25
C ASP A 26 0.38 -6.79 29.32
N CYS A 27 0.32 -7.66 28.31
CA CYS A 27 -0.77 -7.68 27.32
C CYS A 27 -1.86 -8.68 27.67
N MET A 28 -3.04 -8.48 27.09
CA MET A 28 -4.14 -9.46 27.15
C MET A 28 -3.72 -10.74 26.42
N LYS A 29 -3.97 -11.90 27.01
CA LYS A 29 -3.70 -13.21 26.39
C LYS A 29 -4.43 -13.34 25.06
N GLY A 30 -3.75 -13.90 24.06
CA GLY A 30 -4.32 -14.12 22.73
C GLY A 30 -4.27 -12.90 21.80
N PHE A 31 -3.70 -11.76 22.20
CA PHE A 31 -3.63 -10.59 21.34
C PHE A 31 -2.95 -10.83 19.98
N PRO A 32 -2.01 -11.80 19.78
CA PRO A 32 -1.43 -12.06 18.47
C PRO A 32 -2.41 -12.65 17.44
N HIS A 33 -3.57 -13.15 17.87
CA HIS A 33 -4.59 -13.71 16.96
C HIS A 33 -5.31 -12.66 16.12
N ILE A 34 -5.19 -11.36 16.44
CA ILE A 34 -5.88 -10.32 15.72
C ILE A 34 -4.89 -9.33 15.10
N ARG A 35 -5.15 -8.95 13.87
CA ARG A 35 -4.38 -7.93 13.16
C ARG A 35 -4.85 -6.53 13.56
N LYS A 36 -4.50 -6.12 14.75
CA LYS A 36 -4.81 -4.83 15.34
C LYS A 36 -3.56 -4.31 16.07
N ALA A 37 -3.45 -3.02 16.30
CA ALA A 37 -2.31 -2.46 17.04
C ALA A 37 -2.17 -3.15 18.40
N HIS A 38 -1.11 -3.90 18.61
CA HIS A 38 -0.93 -4.75 19.79
C HIS A 38 -0.84 -3.97 21.09
N CYS A 39 -0.32 -2.75 21.06
CA CYS A 39 -0.28 -1.86 22.21
C CYS A 39 -1.65 -1.51 22.81
N MET A 40 -2.74 -1.67 22.03
CA MET A 40 -4.10 -1.49 22.53
C MET A 40 -4.51 -2.58 23.55
N TYR A 41 -3.85 -3.72 23.50
CA TYR A 41 -4.10 -4.85 24.42
C TYR A 41 -3.27 -4.77 25.70
N GLY A 42 -2.50 -3.71 25.88
CA GLY A 42 -1.68 -3.43 27.03
C GLY A 42 -0.19 -3.41 26.72
N TRP A 43 0.53 -2.68 27.53
CA TRP A 43 1.98 -2.57 27.57
C TRP A 43 2.40 -2.22 28.99
N ASP A 44 3.70 -2.27 29.33
CA ASP A 44 4.21 -1.95 30.67
C ASP A 44 3.85 -0.53 31.16
N TRP A 45 3.65 0.40 30.21
CA TRP A 45 3.27 1.80 30.48
C TRP A 45 1.84 2.13 30.05
N GLY A 46 1.11 1.22 29.40
CA GLY A 46 -0.17 1.51 28.75
C GLY A 46 -1.33 0.68 29.26
N PRO A 47 -2.55 1.26 29.33
CA PRO A 47 -3.74 0.54 29.72
C PRO A 47 -4.20 -0.46 28.64
N ARG A 48 -5.01 -1.43 29.02
CA ARG A 48 -5.62 -2.41 28.13
C ARG A 48 -6.97 -1.91 27.63
N LEU A 49 -6.96 -1.13 26.53
CA LEU A 49 -8.13 -0.47 25.94
C LEU A 49 -8.30 -0.83 24.46
N PRO A 50 -8.55 -2.09 24.12
CA PRO A 50 -8.80 -2.51 22.74
C PRO A 50 -10.21 -2.10 22.30
N ASP A 51 -10.35 -0.91 21.76
CA ASP A 51 -11.58 -0.42 21.16
C ASP A 51 -11.88 -1.09 19.81
N ALA A 52 -13.09 -0.87 19.30
CA ALA A 52 -13.48 -1.29 17.97
C ALA A 52 -14.36 -0.21 17.33
N GLY A 53 -14.12 0.09 16.08
CA GLY A 53 -14.88 1.11 15.38
C GLY A 53 -14.37 1.37 13.96
N ILE A 54 -15.14 2.14 13.22
CA ILE A 54 -14.73 2.69 11.93
C ILE A 54 -14.06 4.03 12.21
N PHE A 55 -12.75 4.13 11.99
CA PHE A 55 -11.97 5.33 12.31
C PHE A 55 -11.40 6.02 11.06
N ARG A 56 -11.68 5.48 9.88
CA ARG A 56 -11.31 6.06 8.59
C ARG A 56 -12.53 6.19 7.71
N GLU A 57 -12.40 6.92 6.62
CA GLU A 57 -13.44 7.06 5.61
C GLU A 57 -13.89 5.71 5.07
N VAL A 58 -15.19 5.59 4.84
CA VAL A 58 -15.81 4.44 4.17
C VAL A 58 -16.32 4.91 2.82
N SER A 59 -15.85 4.26 1.77
CA SER A 59 -16.27 4.56 0.41
C SER A 59 -16.85 3.31 -0.27
N VAL A 60 -17.74 3.53 -1.23
CA VAL A 60 -18.22 2.49 -2.13
C VAL A 60 -17.66 2.81 -3.51
N LEU A 61 -16.83 1.91 -4.01
CA LEU A 61 -16.27 2.04 -5.35
C LEU A 61 -17.09 1.21 -6.32
N SER A 62 -17.33 1.74 -7.50
CA SER A 62 -17.98 1.01 -8.59
C SER A 62 -17.26 1.31 -9.91
N GLY A 63 -17.16 0.32 -10.75
CA GLY A 63 -16.54 0.44 -12.07
C GLY A 63 -17.27 -0.44 -13.08
N LYS A 64 -17.07 -0.18 -14.38
CA LYS A 64 -17.72 -0.96 -15.44
C LYS A 64 -16.86 -2.12 -15.93
N LYS A 65 -15.55 -1.95 -15.98
CA LYS A 65 -14.61 -2.95 -16.54
C LYS A 65 -13.56 -3.34 -15.51
N ALA A 66 -12.70 -2.41 -15.18
CA ALA A 66 -11.57 -2.64 -14.29
C ALA A 66 -11.18 -1.37 -13.52
N ARG A 67 -10.32 -1.53 -12.52
CA ARG A 67 -9.65 -0.41 -11.85
C ARG A 67 -8.20 -0.75 -11.54
N LEU A 68 -7.38 0.25 -11.39
CA LEU A 68 -6.08 0.10 -10.74
C LEU A 68 -6.30 -0.16 -9.25
N GLU A 69 -5.95 -1.35 -8.79
CA GLU A 69 -6.11 -1.74 -7.40
C GLU A 69 -4.92 -1.28 -6.56
N GLN A 70 -3.73 -1.55 -7.05
CA GLN A 70 -2.49 -1.25 -6.36
C GLN A 70 -1.41 -0.79 -7.33
N ILE A 71 -0.58 0.14 -6.89
CA ILE A 71 0.65 0.54 -7.56
C ILE A 71 1.77 0.49 -6.53
N TYR A 72 2.78 -0.34 -6.79
CA TYR A 72 3.96 -0.44 -5.95
C TYR A 72 5.18 0.07 -6.74
N ILE A 73 5.86 1.08 -6.19
CA ILE A 73 6.97 1.76 -6.86
C ILE A 73 8.27 1.44 -6.13
N THR A 74 9.27 0.98 -6.87
CA THR A 74 10.63 0.77 -6.38
C THR A 74 11.64 1.51 -7.23
N GLN A 75 12.87 1.67 -6.71
CA GLN A 75 13.92 2.43 -7.36
C GLN A 75 15.22 1.64 -7.35
N ASN A 76 15.86 1.52 -8.52
CA ASN A 76 17.22 1.00 -8.67
C ASN A 76 18.13 2.10 -9.20
N TRP A 77 19.14 2.42 -8.42
CA TRP A 77 20.11 3.47 -8.75
C TRP A 77 21.36 2.87 -9.38
N THR A 78 21.91 3.56 -10.40
CA THR A 78 23.23 3.25 -10.92
C THR A 78 24.31 3.47 -9.85
N GLU A 79 25.48 2.89 -10.02
CA GLU A 79 26.60 3.07 -9.08
C GLU A 79 27.00 4.55 -8.96
N GLN A 80 27.02 5.26 -10.07
CA GLN A 80 27.35 6.68 -10.18
C GLN A 80 26.22 7.58 -9.65
N LYS A 81 25.01 7.01 -9.52
CA LYS A 81 23.79 7.70 -9.07
C LYS A 81 23.39 8.89 -9.96
N ASP A 82 23.72 8.81 -11.22
CA ASP A 82 23.33 9.72 -12.29
C ASP A 82 22.05 9.29 -13.01
N GLU A 83 21.64 8.05 -12.80
CA GLU A 83 20.38 7.52 -13.30
C GLU A 83 19.63 6.73 -12.20
N VAL A 84 18.31 6.73 -12.29
CA VAL A 84 17.44 5.87 -11.51
C VAL A 84 16.44 5.17 -12.43
N ILE A 85 16.33 3.86 -12.26
CA ILE A 85 15.27 3.05 -12.88
C ILE A 85 14.14 2.97 -11.88
N VAL A 86 13.01 3.57 -12.20
CA VAL A 86 11.79 3.55 -11.40
C VAL A 86 10.90 2.42 -11.91
N HIS A 87 10.73 1.39 -11.12
CA HIS A 87 9.90 0.24 -11.43
C HIS A 87 8.50 0.45 -10.88
N TYR A 88 7.52 0.06 -11.66
CA TYR A 88 6.10 0.08 -11.30
C TYR A 88 5.55 -1.34 -11.36
N ASP A 89 5.07 -1.82 -10.24
CA ASP A 89 4.27 -3.05 -10.16
C ASP A 89 2.81 -2.64 -9.98
N VAL A 90 2.00 -2.97 -10.98
CA VAL A 90 0.61 -2.52 -11.07
C VAL A 90 -0.30 -3.72 -11.01
N THR A 91 -1.24 -3.69 -10.08
CA THR A 91 -2.32 -4.67 -9.99
C THR A 91 -3.62 -4.05 -10.51
N ILE A 92 -4.28 -4.77 -11.41
CA ILE A 92 -5.57 -4.40 -11.97
C ILE A 92 -6.63 -5.34 -11.40
N GLU A 93 -7.72 -4.78 -10.90
CA GLU A 93 -8.90 -5.55 -10.50
C GLU A 93 -9.97 -5.46 -11.59
N ASP A 94 -10.30 -6.61 -12.17
CA ASP A 94 -11.38 -6.75 -13.13
C ASP A 94 -12.74 -6.87 -12.44
N PHE A 95 -13.74 -6.12 -12.93
CA PHE A 95 -15.12 -6.22 -12.47
C PHE A 95 -15.97 -7.16 -13.34
N VAL A 96 -15.43 -7.61 -14.47
CA VAL A 96 -16.11 -8.51 -15.41
C VAL A 96 -15.41 -9.85 -15.41
N THR A 97 -16.14 -10.88 -14.98
CA THR A 97 -15.62 -12.26 -14.86
C THR A 97 -15.62 -13.05 -16.17
N GLU A 98 -16.26 -12.53 -17.21
CA GLU A 98 -16.40 -13.19 -18.52
C GLU A 98 -15.98 -12.22 -19.64
N THR A 99 -14.70 -12.12 -19.89
CA THR A 99 -14.22 -11.65 -21.19
C THR A 99 -13.80 -12.87 -22.00
N GLU A 100 -14.53 -13.18 -23.07
CA GLU A 100 -14.18 -14.28 -24.01
C GLU A 100 -12.80 -14.09 -24.65
N ASP A 101 -12.29 -12.85 -24.66
CA ASP A 101 -10.91 -12.50 -24.99
C ASP A 101 -10.33 -11.74 -23.79
N GLY A 102 -9.22 -12.22 -23.23
CA GLY A 102 -8.55 -11.59 -22.11
C GLY A 102 -8.47 -10.07 -22.29
N ALA A 103 -8.92 -9.32 -21.30
CA ALA A 103 -8.96 -7.86 -21.40
C ALA A 103 -7.54 -7.36 -21.63
N GLN A 104 -7.35 -6.62 -22.73
CA GLN A 104 -6.08 -5.94 -22.98
C GLN A 104 -6.18 -4.52 -22.40
N TYR A 105 -5.28 -4.21 -21.49
CA TYR A 105 -5.13 -2.88 -20.90
C TYR A 105 -3.95 -2.16 -21.52
N GLU A 106 -4.07 -0.87 -21.66
CA GLU A 106 -2.94 0.01 -21.94
C GLU A 106 -2.63 0.76 -20.66
N LEU A 107 -1.41 0.54 -20.16
CA LEU A 107 -0.91 1.22 -18.99
C LEU A 107 -0.09 2.42 -19.40
N GLN A 108 -0.47 3.61 -18.94
CA GLN A 108 0.27 4.83 -19.15
C GLN A 108 0.85 5.31 -17.84
N ILE A 109 2.17 5.48 -17.81
CA ILE A 109 2.92 5.97 -16.66
C ILE A 109 3.57 7.30 -17.03
N ALA A 110 3.41 8.32 -16.20
CA ALA A 110 4.04 9.62 -16.35
C ALA A 110 4.64 10.09 -15.03
N LEU A 111 5.85 10.60 -15.07
CA LEU A 111 6.59 11.11 -13.93
C LEU A 111 6.83 12.61 -14.10
N TYR A 112 6.49 13.40 -13.08
CA TYR A 112 6.63 14.85 -13.05
C TYR A 112 7.55 15.29 -11.92
N ASP A 113 8.30 16.35 -12.13
CA ASP A 113 9.12 16.98 -11.09
C ASP A 113 8.27 17.83 -10.11
N GLU A 114 8.93 18.43 -9.12
CA GLU A 114 8.29 19.30 -8.12
C GLU A 114 7.63 20.55 -8.70
N LYS A 115 8.00 20.94 -9.93
CA LYS A 115 7.42 22.08 -10.65
C LYS A 115 6.25 21.67 -11.56
N GLY A 116 5.99 20.37 -11.64
CA GLY A 116 4.98 19.80 -12.51
C GLY A 116 5.43 19.63 -13.97
N SER A 117 6.73 19.73 -14.25
CA SER A 117 7.28 19.45 -15.58
C SER A 117 7.36 17.94 -15.79
N LEU A 118 6.97 17.48 -16.99
CA LEU A 118 7.08 16.08 -17.37
C LEU A 118 8.54 15.68 -17.47
N VAL A 119 8.96 14.70 -16.68
CA VAL A 119 10.33 14.16 -16.66
C VAL A 119 10.46 12.94 -17.57
N ALA A 120 9.51 12.02 -17.45
CA ALA A 120 9.49 10.81 -18.25
C ALA A 120 8.05 10.28 -18.40
N LYS A 121 7.81 9.60 -19.53
CA LYS A 121 6.52 8.98 -19.82
C LYS A 121 6.73 7.68 -20.58
N LYS A 122 5.94 6.66 -20.24
CA LYS A 122 5.90 5.38 -20.95
C LYS A 122 4.47 4.91 -21.08
N THR A 123 4.20 4.21 -22.18
CA THR A 123 2.96 3.49 -22.40
C THR A 123 3.28 2.02 -22.68
N SER A 124 2.65 1.13 -21.96
CA SER A 124 2.75 -0.33 -22.12
C SER A 124 1.39 -0.88 -22.50
N LYS A 125 1.38 -1.95 -23.31
CA LYS A 125 0.14 -2.67 -23.70
C LYS A 125 -0.06 -3.95 -22.89
N GLU A 126 0.83 -4.24 -21.96
CA GLU A 126 0.71 -5.39 -21.09
C GLU A 126 -0.16 -5.03 -19.88
N GLY A 127 -0.94 -6.00 -19.41
CA GLY A 127 -1.79 -5.86 -18.23
C GLY A 127 -1.01 -5.84 -16.91
N ASP A 128 -1.38 -6.68 -15.95
CA ASP A 128 -0.63 -6.79 -14.67
C ASP A 128 0.84 -7.11 -14.92
N GLY A 129 1.71 -6.44 -14.19
CA GLY A 129 3.14 -6.73 -14.25
C GLY A 129 4.05 -5.54 -13.98
N TRP A 130 5.33 -5.82 -14.14
CA TRP A 130 6.40 -4.85 -13.91
C TRP A 130 6.65 -4.01 -15.15
N ASP A 131 6.64 -2.71 -14.98
CA ASP A 131 7.12 -1.77 -15.97
C ASP A 131 8.14 -0.81 -15.35
N ALA A 132 8.92 -0.14 -16.17
CA ALA A 132 9.99 0.72 -15.68
C ALA A 132 10.19 1.96 -16.56
N ILE A 133 10.57 3.05 -15.90
CA ILE A 133 11.01 4.30 -16.52
C ILE A 133 12.38 4.64 -16.00
N THR A 134 13.29 5.02 -16.89
CA THR A 134 14.60 5.59 -16.51
C THR A 134 14.51 7.11 -16.40
N VAL A 135 15.09 7.64 -15.35
CA VAL A 135 15.25 9.09 -15.13
C VAL A 135 16.73 9.40 -15.06
N GLU A 136 17.18 10.23 -15.99
CA GLU A 136 18.55 10.73 -16.04
C GLU A 136 18.71 11.94 -15.12
N ASN A 137 19.86 12.02 -14.46
CA ASN A 137 20.23 13.11 -13.54
C ASN A 137 19.10 13.48 -12.55
N PRO A 138 18.52 12.48 -11.83
CA PRO A 138 17.41 12.73 -10.93
C PRO A 138 17.84 13.60 -9.76
N LYS A 139 16.96 14.52 -9.34
CA LYS A 139 17.13 15.24 -8.08
C LYS A 139 16.96 14.27 -6.93
N ARG A 140 17.92 14.28 -6.00
CA ARG A 140 17.90 13.39 -4.84
C ARG A 140 17.31 14.09 -3.65
N TRP A 141 16.47 13.36 -2.93
CA TRP A 141 15.96 13.78 -1.64
C TRP A 141 17.02 13.59 -0.55
N TRP A 142 17.18 14.58 0.30
CA TRP A 142 18.11 14.54 1.41
C TRP A 142 17.40 14.83 2.72
N PRO A 143 17.87 14.26 3.85
CA PRO A 143 17.40 14.65 5.16
C PRO A 143 17.59 16.15 5.40
N HIS A 144 16.75 16.71 6.26
CA HIS A 144 16.84 18.15 6.61
C HIS A 144 18.26 18.54 7.03
N GLY A 145 18.77 19.62 6.48
CA GLY A 145 20.13 20.11 6.74
C GLY A 145 21.24 19.49 5.87
N TYR A 146 20.94 18.47 5.05
CA TYR A 146 21.89 17.80 4.18
C TYR A 146 21.66 18.08 2.69
N GLY A 147 20.58 18.73 2.35
CA GLY A 147 20.22 19.09 0.98
C GLY A 147 18.73 19.39 0.84
N GLU A 148 18.25 19.38 -0.39
CA GLU A 148 16.85 19.62 -0.72
C GLU A 148 16.01 18.34 -0.59
N GLN A 149 14.67 18.49 -0.51
CA GLN A 149 13.69 17.41 -0.41
C GLN A 149 12.76 17.37 -1.64
N PRO A 150 13.29 17.27 -2.89
CA PRO A 150 12.44 17.24 -4.06
C PRO A 150 11.60 15.97 -4.10
N LEU A 151 10.32 16.12 -4.43
CA LEU A 151 9.41 15.00 -4.63
C LEU A 151 8.97 14.94 -6.08
N TYR A 152 8.97 13.74 -6.63
CA TYR A 152 8.40 13.47 -7.94
C TYR A 152 6.97 12.99 -7.78
N ARG A 153 6.11 13.39 -8.71
CA ARG A 153 4.72 12.92 -8.78
C ARG A 153 4.57 11.90 -9.89
N ALA A 154 4.19 10.68 -9.55
CA ALA A 154 3.85 9.64 -10.52
C ALA A 154 2.34 9.64 -10.81
N GLU A 155 1.97 9.57 -12.07
CA GLU A 155 0.62 9.31 -12.53
C GLU A 155 0.59 8.00 -13.29
N VAL A 156 -0.34 7.12 -12.91
CA VAL A 156 -0.58 5.85 -13.59
C VAL A 156 -2.05 5.82 -14.01
N ARG A 157 -2.29 5.51 -15.25
CA ARG A 157 -3.64 5.49 -15.85
C ARG A 157 -3.82 4.24 -16.69
#